data_0392e48f4d81a9810a2b80cc1d55d46d
#
_entry.id   0392e48f4d81a9810a2b80cc1d55d46d
#
_cell.length_a   1.000
_cell.length_b   1.000
_cell.length_c   1.000
_cell.angle_alpha   90.00
_cell.angle_beta   90.00
_cell.angle_gamma   90.00
#
_symmetry.space_group_name_H-M   'P 1'
#
loop_
_entity.id
_entity.type
_entity.pdbx_description
1 polymer ?
#
loop_
_entity_poly.entity_id
_entity_poly.type
_entity_poly.pdbx_seq_one_letter_code
_entity_poly.pdbx_strand_id
1 'polypeptide(L)'
;SGKSFNTVAALGKKLKPNAYPEQRTYWIIGPDYLSTRAEFDYIYKVYEKLKLVERVSMPESPNQRWAMDLKTNERWETKTSHDVRRLASFTIYGALIVEANRQEPDVWPKIRGRLAEKRGWAFISGTYEDTSEWFVDLYEKWHVSNKEQAVSFSLPTWANMVAFPGGENDPEIEALKASVPLEWFEERYGGVPRKPSNLVIPEFDYTHHVG
;
A
#
# COMPACT_ATOMS: atom_id res chain seq x y z
N SER A 1 8.06 -9.02 0.78
CA SER A 1 7.13 -9.09 -0.37
C SER A 1 7.66 -8.22 -1.51
N GLY A 2 7.34 -8.57 -2.77
CA GLY A 2 7.77 -7.79 -3.95
C GLY A 2 7.26 -6.34 -3.97
N LYS A 3 6.20 -6.04 -3.23
CA LYS A 3 5.61 -4.71 -3.09
C LYS A 3 6.60 -3.72 -2.43
N SER A 4 7.22 -4.11 -1.33
CA SER A 4 8.18 -3.27 -0.58
C SER A 4 9.48 -3.03 -1.36
N PHE A 5 9.92 -3.99 -2.19
CA PHE A 5 11.11 -3.85 -3.03
C PHE A 5 10.97 -2.74 -4.08
N ASN A 6 9.85 -2.69 -4.78
CA ASN A 6 9.60 -1.69 -5.81
C ASN A 6 9.56 -0.27 -5.25
N THR A 7 9.09 -0.10 -4.02
CA THR A 7 9.07 1.20 -3.33
C THR A 7 10.47 1.70 -3.05
N VAL A 8 11.35 0.84 -2.55
CA VAL A 8 12.75 1.23 -2.25
C VAL A 8 13.53 1.50 -3.54
N ALA A 9 13.28 0.75 -4.61
CA ALA A 9 13.92 0.97 -5.90
C ALA A 9 13.56 2.34 -6.51
N ALA A 10 12.32 2.81 -6.32
CA ALA A 10 11.89 4.13 -6.78
C ALA A 10 12.58 5.29 -6.02
N LEU A 11 13.01 5.06 -4.78
CA LEU A 11 13.71 6.03 -3.93
C LEU A 11 15.22 6.14 -4.28
N GLY A 12 15.78 5.21 -5.04
CA GLY A 12 17.21 4.96 -5.20
C GLY A 12 18.04 6.07 -5.87
N LYS A 13 17.49 7.23 -6.25
CA LYS A 13 18.24 8.22 -7.03
C LYS A 13 19.10 9.21 -6.23
N LYS A 14 18.97 9.32 -4.89
CA LYS A 14 19.76 10.26 -4.07
C LYS A 14 20.11 9.69 -2.69
N LEU A 15 20.81 8.57 -2.66
CA LEU A 15 21.20 7.90 -1.42
C LEU A 15 22.59 8.37 -0.95
N LYS A 16 22.73 9.63 -0.58
CA LYS A 16 23.98 10.18 0.02
C LYS A 16 23.65 11.08 1.20
N PRO A 17 24.57 11.22 2.18
CA PRO A 17 24.38 12.14 3.30
C PRO A 17 24.07 13.56 2.82
N ASN A 18 23.16 14.23 3.55
CA ASN A 18 22.69 15.60 3.25
C ASN A 18 22.17 15.78 1.81
N ALA A 19 21.52 14.74 1.24
CA ALA A 19 21.00 14.78 -0.11
C ALA A 19 19.93 15.87 -0.30
N TYR A 20 19.25 16.27 0.77
CA TYR A 20 18.18 17.25 0.74
C TYR A 20 18.48 18.42 1.69
N PRO A 21 18.20 19.67 1.26
CA PRO A 21 18.46 20.88 2.08
C PRO A 21 17.44 21.01 3.23
N GLU A 22 16.24 20.45 3.10
CA GLU A 22 15.20 20.41 4.12
C GLU A 22 14.84 18.96 4.48
N GLN A 23 14.34 18.72 5.68
CA GLN A 23 13.89 17.40 6.09
C GLN A 23 12.68 16.98 5.27
N ARG A 24 12.76 15.79 4.67
CA ARG A 24 11.68 15.18 3.89
C ARG A 24 11.02 14.08 4.69
N THR A 25 9.75 14.27 5.00
CA THR A 25 8.96 13.30 5.76
C THR A 25 8.16 12.39 4.82
N TYR A 26 8.23 11.09 5.11
CA TYR A 26 7.52 10.01 4.44
C TYR A 26 6.71 9.23 5.45
N TRP A 27 5.50 8.83 5.08
CA TRP A 27 4.62 8.05 5.95
C TRP A 27 4.37 6.65 5.39
N ILE A 28 4.34 5.68 6.31
CA ILE A 28 3.82 4.33 6.07
C ILE A 28 2.52 4.25 6.85
N ILE A 29 1.40 4.11 6.15
CA ILE A 29 0.06 4.24 6.72
C ILE A 29 -0.65 2.90 6.59
N GLY A 30 -1.07 2.33 7.70
CA GLY A 30 -1.84 1.09 7.76
C GLY A 30 -3.13 1.25 8.56
N PRO A 31 -3.99 0.22 8.60
CA PRO A 31 -5.15 0.21 9.50
C PRO A 31 -4.74 0.34 10.96
N ASP A 32 -3.59 -0.20 11.33
CA ASP A 32 -2.96 -0.10 12.65
C ASP A 32 -1.43 -0.03 12.53
N TYR A 33 -0.72 0.20 13.64
CA TYR A 33 0.74 0.26 13.62
C TYR A 33 1.39 -1.10 13.34
N LEU A 34 0.76 -2.20 13.73
CA LEU A 34 1.30 -3.54 13.51
C LEU A 34 1.38 -3.87 12.02
N SER A 35 0.35 -3.51 11.28
CA SER A 35 0.27 -3.70 9.81
C SER A 35 1.36 -2.95 9.04
N THR A 36 1.94 -1.88 9.63
CA THR A 36 2.98 -1.08 8.98
C THR A 36 4.41 -1.57 9.25
N ARG A 37 4.58 -2.48 10.20
CA ARG A 37 5.92 -2.87 10.69
C ARG A 37 6.74 -3.61 9.67
N ALA A 38 6.12 -4.50 8.89
CA ALA A 38 6.83 -5.29 7.89
C ALA A 38 7.47 -4.40 6.81
N GLU A 39 6.75 -3.41 6.32
CA GLU A 39 7.25 -2.46 5.34
C GLU A 39 8.31 -1.54 5.94
N PHE A 40 8.10 -1.07 7.17
CA PHE A 40 9.10 -0.24 7.85
C PHE A 40 10.40 -1.01 8.06
N ASP A 41 10.34 -2.24 8.60
CA ASP A 41 11.51 -3.09 8.83
C ASP A 41 12.28 -3.37 7.55
N TYR A 42 11.55 -3.63 6.46
CA TYR A 42 12.16 -3.83 5.15
C TYR A 42 12.93 -2.58 4.67
N ILE A 43 12.31 -1.40 4.76
CA ILE A 43 12.93 -0.12 4.38
C ILE A 43 14.13 0.17 5.30
N TYR A 44 13.96 -0.03 6.62
CA TYR A 44 15.03 0.14 7.61
C TYR A 44 16.26 -0.71 7.27
N LYS A 45 16.09 -2.02 7.02
CA LYS A 45 17.19 -2.92 6.68
C LYS A 45 17.97 -2.49 5.42
N VAL A 46 17.29 -1.93 4.44
CA VAL A 46 17.95 -1.39 3.25
C VAL A 46 18.82 -0.18 3.60
N TYR A 47 18.28 0.80 4.33
CA TYR A 47 19.04 1.99 4.72
C TYR A 47 20.14 1.68 5.74
N GLU A 48 19.92 0.72 6.63
CA GLU A 48 20.93 0.23 7.56
C GLU A 48 22.12 -0.39 6.80
N LYS A 49 21.85 -1.28 5.85
CA LYS A 49 22.88 -1.88 4.97
C LYS A 49 23.68 -0.82 4.20
N LEU A 50 23.03 0.26 3.82
CA LEU A 50 23.68 1.41 3.17
C LEU A 50 24.38 2.36 4.16
N LYS A 51 24.33 2.10 5.47
CA LYS A 51 24.88 2.94 6.55
C LYS A 51 24.35 4.38 6.57
N LEU A 52 23.10 4.55 6.13
CA LEU A 52 22.42 5.84 6.04
C LEU A 52 21.46 6.12 7.20
N VAL A 53 21.21 5.17 8.08
CA VAL A 53 20.41 5.39 9.28
C VAL A 53 21.20 6.26 10.27
N GLU A 54 20.59 7.35 10.73
CA GLU A 54 21.12 8.24 11.76
C GLU A 54 20.51 7.90 13.11
N ARG A 55 19.19 7.76 13.17
CA ARG A 55 18.43 7.43 14.37
C ARG A 55 17.27 6.53 14.01
N VAL A 56 16.94 5.58 14.89
CA VAL A 56 15.77 4.73 14.73
C VAL A 56 15.08 4.53 16.09
N SER A 57 13.76 4.46 16.07
CA SER A 57 12.90 4.15 17.22
C SER A 57 11.90 3.09 16.78
N MET A 58 12.00 1.89 17.35
CA MET A 58 11.15 0.73 17.07
C MET A 58 10.67 0.11 18.41
N PRO A 59 9.77 0.80 19.14
CA PRO A 59 9.26 0.27 20.40
C PRO A 59 8.50 -1.06 20.19
N GLU A 60 8.57 -1.96 21.18
CA GLU A 60 7.94 -3.27 21.12
C GLU A 60 6.40 -3.21 21.15
N SER A 61 5.85 -2.21 21.85
CA SER A 61 4.41 -2.04 21.99
C SER A 61 3.70 -1.96 20.62
N PRO A 62 2.66 -2.77 20.39
CA PRO A 62 1.94 -2.79 19.10
C PRO A 62 1.23 -1.48 18.77
N ASN A 63 0.95 -0.64 19.77
CA ASN A 63 0.22 0.61 19.63
C ASN A 63 1.14 1.84 19.50
N GLN A 64 2.44 1.62 19.31
CA GLN A 64 3.40 2.71 19.18
C GLN A 64 3.97 2.80 17.76
N ARG A 65 4.14 4.04 17.32
CA ARG A 65 4.74 4.34 16.02
C ARG A 65 6.21 3.94 15.99
N TRP A 66 6.66 3.50 14.83
CA TRP A 66 8.06 3.37 14.48
C TRP A 66 8.49 4.58 13.66
N ALA A 67 9.73 5.01 13.84
CA ALA A 67 10.28 6.13 13.11
C ALA A 67 11.79 5.97 12.92
N MET A 68 12.32 6.49 11.80
CA MET A 68 13.75 6.62 11.57
C MET A 68 14.08 7.95 10.91
N ASP A 69 15.22 8.50 11.29
CA ASP A 69 15.87 9.65 10.66
C ASP A 69 17.09 9.14 9.87
N LEU A 70 17.27 9.67 8.67
CA LEU A 70 18.34 9.28 7.77
C LEU A 70 19.35 10.41 7.60
N LYS A 71 20.61 10.06 7.41
CA LYS A 71 21.70 11.00 7.07
C LYS A 71 21.46 11.77 5.76
N THR A 72 20.49 11.31 4.96
CA THR A 72 20.03 12.00 3.74
C THR A 72 19.12 13.19 4.01
N ASN A 73 18.78 13.47 5.28
CA ASN A 73 17.77 14.42 5.74
C ASN A 73 16.34 13.99 5.41
N GLU A 74 16.09 12.68 5.48
CA GLU A 74 14.78 12.08 5.34
C GLU A 74 14.32 11.52 6.69
N ARG A 75 13.01 11.54 6.89
CA ARG A 75 12.35 10.94 8.04
C ARG A 75 11.23 10.02 7.59
N TRP A 76 11.24 8.80 8.06
CA TRP A 76 10.19 7.82 7.84
C TRP A 76 9.43 7.56 9.13
N GLU A 77 8.09 7.55 9.07
CA GLU A 77 7.23 7.31 10.22
C GLU A 77 6.07 6.38 9.86
N THR A 78 5.74 5.48 10.78
CA THR A 78 4.49 4.71 10.68
C THR A 78 3.33 5.53 11.22
N LYS A 79 2.16 5.40 10.59
CA LYS A 79 0.90 6.05 10.95
C LYS A 79 -0.25 5.06 10.86
N THR A 80 -1.32 5.32 11.57
CA THR A 80 -2.57 4.57 11.44
C THR A 80 -3.62 5.38 10.72
N SER A 81 -4.54 4.73 10.01
CA SER A 81 -5.67 5.41 9.39
C SER A 81 -6.60 6.07 10.40
N HIS A 82 -6.64 5.60 11.64
CA HIS A 82 -7.38 6.26 12.73
C HIS A 82 -6.79 7.63 13.13
N ASP A 83 -5.48 7.81 12.93
CA ASP A 83 -4.79 9.08 13.21
C ASP A 83 -4.91 10.10 12.08
N VAL A 84 -5.59 9.77 10.99
CA VAL A 84 -5.68 10.64 9.78
C VAL A 84 -6.29 12.02 10.11
N ARG A 85 -7.13 12.14 11.12
CA ARG A 85 -7.61 13.43 11.62
C ARG A 85 -6.49 14.27 12.23
N ARG A 86 -5.52 13.65 12.90
CA ARG A 86 -4.32 14.29 13.47
C ARG A 86 -3.25 14.59 12.44
N LEU A 87 -3.33 13.92 11.28
CA LEU A 87 -2.42 14.14 10.16
C LEU A 87 -2.72 15.43 9.38
N ALA A 88 -3.70 16.22 9.83
CA ALA A 88 -4.18 17.40 9.13
C ALA A 88 -3.17 18.56 9.02
N SER A 89 -2.08 18.56 9.80
CA SER A 89 -1.18 19.72 9.95
C SER A 89 0.21 19.55 9.33
N PHE A 90 0.49 18.44 8.63
CA PHE A 90 1.82 18.20 8.07
C PHE A 90 1.75 17.94 6.57
N THR A 91 2.66 18.56 5.82
CA THR A 91 2.93 18.20 4.43
C THR A 91 3.99 17.10 4.37
N ILE A 92 3.84 16.18 3.42
CA ILE A 92 4.73 15.03 3.26
C ILE A 92 5.21 14.90 1.82
N TYR A 93 6.37 14.27 1.65
CA TYR A 93 6.98 14.03 0.35
C TYR A 93 6.60 12.69 -0.27
N GLY A 94 6.11 11.76 0.54
CA GLY A 94 5.64 10.48 0.04
C GLY A 94 4.85 9.72 1.09
N ALA A 95 3.99 8.82 0.60
CA ALA A 95 3.18 7.93 1.42
C ALA A 95 3.15 6.52 0.86
N LEU A 96 3.33 5.54 1.74
CA LEU A 96 2.98 4.14 1.52
C LEU A 96 1.68 3.87 2.26
N ILE A 97 0.61 3.55 1.54
CA ILE A 97 -0.64 3.11 2.12
C ILE A 97 -0.69 1.59 1.97
N VAL A 98 -0.59 0.88 3.08
CA VAL A 98 -0.52 -0.58 3.11
C VAL A 98 -1.84 -1.16 3.63
N GLU A 99 -2.21 -2.34 3.15
CA GLU A 99 -3.52 -2.95 3.43
C GLU A 99 -4.70 -1.99 3.20
N ALA A 100 -4.66 -1.29 2.06
CA ALA A 100 -5.62 -0.25 1.71
C ALA A 100 -7.07 -0.76 1.68
N ASN A 101 -7.27 -2.03 1.33
CA ASN A 101 -8.56 -2.71 1.37
C ASN A 101 -9.22 -2.73 2.76
N ARG A 102 -8.43 -2.63 3.83
CA ARG A 102 -8.90 -2.61 5.23
C ARG A 102 -9.01 -1.20 5.82
N GLN A 103 -8.85 -0.17 5.01
CA GLN A 103 -8.88 1.22 5.45
C GLN A 103 -10.13 1.95 4.96
N GLU A 104 -10.49 3.02 5.66
CA GLU A 104 -11.65 3.84 5.33
C GLU A 104 -11.45 4.64 4.03
N PRO A 105 -12.53 4.89 3.25
CA PRO A 105 -12.45 5.58 1.95
C PRO A 105 -11.84 6.98 2.02
N ASP A 106 -11.95 7.65 3.16
CA ASP A 106 -11.49 9.03 3.35
C ASP A 106 -9.97 9.16 3.58
N VAL A 107 -9.27 8.04 3.73
CA VAL A 107 -7.80 8.01 3.92
C VAL A 107 -7.10 8.59 2.70
N TRP A 108 -7.42 8.09 1.51
CA TRP A 108 -6.77 8.53 0.27
C TRP A 108 -6.95 10.03 -0.01
N PRO A 109 -8.17 10.61 -0.02
CA PRO A 109 -8.34 12.04 -0.23
C PRO A 109 -7.55 12.91 0.77
N LYS A 110 -7.49 12.50 2.03
CA LYS A 110 -6.75 13.22 3.08
C LYS A 110 -5.25 13.19 2.83
N ILE A 111 -4.70 12.02 2.51
CA ILE A 111 -3.26 11.87 2.21
C ILE A 111 -2.89 12.61 0.92
N ARG A 112 -3.72 12.54 -0.11
CA ARG A 112 -3.51 13.29 -1.35
C ARG A 112 -3.38 14.79 -1.12
N GLY A 113 -4.22 15.34 -0.22
CA GLY A 113 -4.11 16.76 0.19
C GLY A 113 -2.75 17.10 0.82
N ARG A 114 -2.14 16.18 1.59
CA ARG A 114 -0.83 16.39 2.23
C ARG A 114 0.35 16.28 1.26
N LEU A 115 0.17 15.50 0.20
CA LEU A 115 1.17 15.33 -0.86
C LEU A 115 1.17 16.52 -1.84
N ALA A 116 0.04 17.21 -1.99
CA ALA A 116 -0.16 18.20 -3.06
C ALA A 116 0.85 19.35 -3.00
N GLU A 117 1.12 19.92 -1.82
CA GLU A 117 2.03 21.06 -1.65
C GLU A 117 3.47 20.73 -2.07
N LYS A 118 3.94 19.52 -1.73
CA LYS A 118 5.30 19.07 -2.04
C LYS A 118 5.38 18.30 -3.35
N ARG A 119 4.28 18.19 -4.10
CA ARG A 119 4.15 17.32 -5.29
C ARG A 119 4.69 15.92 -5.01
N GLY A 120 4.30 15.40 -3.83
CA GLY A 120 4.75 14.12 -3.32
C GLY A 120 4.12 12.96 -4.07
N TRP A 121 4.65 11.76 -3.82
CA TRP A 121 4.19 10.52 -4.43
C TRP A 121 3.42 9.66 -3.43
N ALA A 122 2.57 8.78 -3.93
CA ALA A 122 1.94 7.73 -3.14
C ALA A 122 2.12 6.36 -3.80
N PHE A 123 2.24 5.34 -2.96
CA PHE A 123 2.13 3.94 -3.35
C PHE A 123 1.04 3.31 -2.47
N ILE A 124 0.01 2.77 -3.12
CA ILE A 124 -1.15 2.18 -2.44
C ILE A 124 -1.15 0.69 -2.72
N SER A 125 -1.15 -0.13 -1.69
CA SER A 125 -1.14 -1.58 -1.81
C SER A 125 -2.17 -2.24 -0.91
N GLY A 126 -2.74 -3.32 -1.40
CA GLY A 126 -3.73 -4.13 -0.69
C GLY A 126 -3.96 -5.44 -1.43
N THR A 127 -4.81 -6.27 -0.87
CA THR A 127 -5.35 -7.46 -1.51
C THR A 127 -6.83 -7.20 -1.82
N TYR A 128 -7.43 -7.97 -2.72
CA TYR A 128 -8.87 -7.85 -2.99
C TYR A 128 -9.74 -8.68 -2.03
N GLU A 129 -9.15 -9.13 -0.94
CA GLU A 129 -9.85 -9.82 0.13
C GLU A 129 -10.65 -8.84 0.99
N ASP A 130 -11.95 -9.11 1.22
CA ASP A 130 -12.86 -8.26 2.01
C ASP A 130 -12.79 -6.77 1.59
N THR A 131 -12.76 -6.53 0.30
CA THR A 131 -12.33 -5.26 -0.27
C THR A 131 -13.41 -4.21 -0.12
N SER A 132 -13.03 -3.08 0.43
CA SER A 132 -13.84 -1.88 0.36
C SER A 132 -13.92 -1.37 -1.09
N GLU A 133 -15.09 -0.98 -1.53
CA GLU A 133 -15.38 -0.55 -2.89
C GLU A 133 -14.42 0.54 -3.39
N TRP A 134 -14.03 1.48 -2.53
CA TRP A 134 -13.14 2.59 -2.91
C TRP A 134 -11.77 2.13 -3.44
N PHE A 135 -11.24 1.00 -2.93
CA PHE A 135 -9.95 0.48 -3.37
C PHE A 135 -10.03 -0.14 -4.77
N VAL A 136 -11.12 -0.84 -5.07
CA VAL A 136 -11.41 -1.36 -6.41
C VAL A 136 -11.64 -0.22 -7.39
N ASP A 137 -12.46 0.77 -7.03
CA ASP A 137 -12.73 1.95 -7.85
C ASP A 137 -11.44 2.71 -8.20
N LEU A 138 -10.53 2.83 -7.23
CA LEU A 138 -9.24 3.49 -7.45
C LEU A 138 -8.37 2.70 -8.43
N TYR A 139 -8.35 1.36 -8.31
CA TYR A 139 -7.66 0.48 -9.25
C TYR A 139 -8.21 0.65 -10.66
N GLU A 140 -9.53 0.51 -10.84
CA GLU A 140 -10.18 0.63 -12.13
C GLU A 140 -9.92 2.01 -12.78
N LYS A 141 -10.06 3.07 -12.01
CA LYS A 141 -9.81 4.45 -12.45
C LYS A 141 -8.41 4.62 -13.03
N TRP A 142 -7.39 4.07 -12.38
CA TRP A 142 -6.00 4.24 -12.79
C TRP A 142 -5.52 3.18 -13.77
N HIS A 143 -6.25 2.07 -13.91
CA HIS A 143 -5.97 1.02 -14.89
C HIS A 143 -6.36 1.47 -16.31
N VAL A 144 -7.50 2.13 -16.43
CA VAL A 144 -8.08 2.55 -17.71
C VAL A 144 -7.60 3.95 -18.15
N SER A 145 -7.21 4.81 -17.23
CA SER A 145 -6.96 6.23 -17.50
C SER A 145 -5.73 6.76 -16.78
N ASN A 146 -4.67 7.00 -17.53
CA ASN A 146 -3.44 7.65 -17.04
C ASN A 146 -3.57 9.18 -16.86
N LYS A 147 -4.80 9.71 -16.74
CA LYS A 147 -5.05 11.18 -16.69
C LYS A 147 -4.49 11.86 -15.45
N GLU A 148 -4.30 11.11 -14.35
CA GLU A 148 -3.85 11.65 -13.06
C GLU A 148 -2.35 11.39 -12.80
N GLN A 149 -1.57 10.99 -13.80
CA GLN A 149 -0.18 10.54 -13.63
C GLN A 149 -0.09 9.38 -12.62
N ALA A 150 -1.13 8.55 -12.59
CA ALA A 150 -1.23 7.38 -11.74
C ALA A 150 -1.40 6.12 -12.60
N VAL A 151 -0.89 5.01 -12.10
CA VAL A 151 -1.01 3.71 -12.74
C VAL A 151 -1.37 2.67 -11.69
N SER A 152 -2.27 1.77 -12.04
CA SER A 152 -2.60 0.61 -11.22
C SER A 152 -2.23 -0.68 -11.94
N PHE A 153 -1.86 -1.67 -11.17
CA PHE A 153 -1.58 -3.03 -11.66
C PHE A 153 -1.99 -4.03 -10.59
N SER A 154 -2.38 -5.19 -11.01
CA SER A 154 -2.61 -6.33 -10.15
C SER A 154 -1.67 -7.46 -10.54
N LEU A 155 -1.14 -8.16 -9.55
CA LEU A 155 -0.22 -9.28 -9.74
C LEU A 155 -0.79 -10.50 -9.02
N PRO A 156 -0.97 -11.62 -9.71
CA PRO A 156 -1.35 -12.86 -9.05
C PRO A 156 -0.23 -13.37 -8.15
N THR A 157 -0.59 -14.18 -7.17
CA THR A 157 0.36 -14.76 -6.20
C THR A 157 1.51 -15.51 -6.89
N TRP A 158 1.20 -16.22 -7.96
CA TRP A 158 2.18 -16.98 -8.74
C TRP A 158 3.12 -16.13 -9.61
N ALA A 159 2.90 -14.82 -9.71
CA ALA A 159 3.87 -13.91 -10.31
C ALA A 159 5.18 -13.83 -9.48
N ASN A 160 5.16 -14.28 -8.23
CA ASN A 160 6.37 -14.45 -7.43
C ASN A 160 7.09 -15.78 -7.78
N MET A 161 7.84 -15.76 -8.88
CA MET A 161 8.56 -16.93 -9.38
C MET A 161 9.64 -17.47 -8.43
N VAL A 162 10.01 -16.73 -7.39
CA VAL A 162 10.94 -17.22 -6.36
C VAL A 162 10.22 -18.17 -5.40
N ALA A 163 8.98 -17.86 -5.03
CA ALA A 163 8.16 -18.70 -4.17
C ALA A 163 7.45 -19.81 -4.96
N PHE A 164 7.03 -19.51 -6.19
CA PHE A 164 6.27 -20.40 -7.09
C PHE A 164 6.98 -20.54 -8.45
N PRO A 165 8.05 -21.35 -8.53
CA PRO A 165 8.84 -21.49 -9.77
C PRO A 165 8.03 -22.05 -10.95
N GLY A 166 6.98 -22.81 -10.67
CA GLY A 166 6.04 -23.35 -11.69
C GLY A 166 5.01 -22.31 -12.18
N GLY A 167 5.02 -21.08 -11.62
CA GLY A 167 4.05 -20.06 -11.96
C GLY A 167 2.63 -20.47 -11.60
N GLU A 168 1.69 -20.27 -12.53
CA GLU A 168 0.29 -20.67 -12.35
C GLU A 168 0.10 -22.18 -12.20
N ASN A 169 1.00 -22.97 -12.78
CA ASN A 169 0.98 -24.44 -12.71
C ASN A 169 1.86 -25.00 -11.57
N ASP A 170 2.26 -24.16 -10.64
CA ASP A 170 3.01 -24.61 -9.45
C ASP A 170 2.13 -25.53 -8.60
N PRO A 171 2.65 -26.67 -8.10
CA PRO A 171 1.87 -27.61 -7.29
C PRO A 171 1.17 -26.98 -6.10
N GLU A 172 1.77 -25.99 -5.43
CA GLU A 172 1.15 -25.26 -4.31
C GLU A 172 -0.02 -24.37 -4.80
N ILE A 173 0.10 -23.77 -5.97
CA ILE A 173 -0.98 -22.97 -6.57
C ILE A 173 -2.15 -23.86 -6.97
N GLU A 174 -1.89 -25.02 -7.58
CA GLU A 174 -2.92 -26.00 -7.91
C GLU A 174 -3.63 -26.55 -6.65
N ALA A 175 -2.87 -26.81 -5.58
CA ALA A 175 -3.44 -27.23 -4.31
C ALA A 175 -4.34 -26.15 -3.69
N LEU A 176 -3.90 -24.88 -3.73
CA LEU A 176 -4.72 -23.75 -3.29
C LEU A 176 -6.02 -23.62 -4.09
N LYS A 177 -5.93 -23.74 -5.43
CA LYS A 177 -7.07 -23.67 -6.33
C LYS A 177 -8.09 -24.78 -6.07
N ALA A 178 -7.61 -25.98 -5.74
CA ALA A 178 -8.48 -27.10 -5.39
C ALA A 178 -9.13 -26.99 -4.00
N SER A 179 -8.59 -26.15 -3.12
CA SER A 179 -9.03 -26.06 -1.72
C SER A 179 -10.14 -25.03 -1.46
N VAL A 180 -10.42 -24.14 -2.42
CA VAL A 180 -11.38 -23.04 -2.25
C VAL A 180 -12.24 -22.86 -3.51
N PRO A 181 -13.42 -22.20 -3.43
CA PRO A 181 -14.20 -21.84 -4.60
C PRO A 181 -13.39 -21.02 -5.61
N LEU A 182 -13.60 -21.27 -6.90
CA LEU A 182 -12.83 -20.63 -7.98
C LEU A 182 -12.87 -19.10 -7.90
N GLU A 183 -14.04 -18.52 -7.63
CA GLU A 183 -14.21 -17.07 -7.52
C GLU A 183 -13.36 -16.48 -6.41
N TRP A 184 -13.32 -17.16 -5.28
CA TRP A 184 -12.52 -16.75 -4.12
C TRP A 184 -11.02 -16.91 -4.39
N PHE A 185 -10.61 -17.96 -5.13
CA PHE A 185 -9.25 -18.15 -5.58
C PHE A 185 -8.80 -17.02 -6.52
N GLU A 186 -9.62 -16.69 -7.52
CA GLU A 186 -9.30 -15.62 -8.48
C GLU A 186 -9.16 -14.26 -7.81
N GLU A 187 -10.06 -13.93 -6.88
CA GLU A 187 -10.00 -12.67 -6.14
C GLU A 187 -8.74 -12.60 -5.26
N ARG A 188 -8.55 -13.58 -4.42
CA ARG A 188 -7.53 -13.56 -3.37
C ARG A 188 -6.12 -13.86 -3.88
N TYR A 189 -6.00 -14.85 -4.75
CA TYR A 189 -4.71 -15.31 -5.26
C TYR A 189 -4.45 -14.90 -6.71
N GLY A 190 -5.49 -14.80 -7.51
CA GLY A 190 -5.40 -14.34 -8.90
C GLY A 190 -5.25 -12.84 -9.05
N GLY A 191 -5.57 -12.08 -7.99
CA GLY A 191 -5.52 -10.62 -8.04
C GLY A 191 -6.57 -10.01 -8.95
N VAL A 192 -7.72 -10.70 -9.15
CA VAL A 192 -8.84 -10.22 -9.95
C VAL A 192 -9.73 -9.34 -9.07
N PRO A 193 -9.82 -8.03 -9.35
CA PRO A 193 -10.67 -7.15 -8.55
C PRO A 193 -12.14 -7.50 -8.73
N ARG A 194 -12.85 -7.63 -7.62
CA ARG A 194 -14.30 -7.80 -7.62
C ARG A 194 -14.93 -6.80 -6.66
N LYS A 195 -16.04 -6.20 -7.05
CA LYS A 195 -16.84 -5.40 -6.12
C LYS A 195 -17.59 -6.34 -5.18
N PRO A 196 -17.75 -5.95 -3.90
CA PRO A 196 -18.47 -6.78 -2.95
C PRO A 196 -19.87 -7.16 -3.49
N SER A 197 -20.12 -8.45 -3.58
CA SER A 197 -21.42 -8.98 -4.03
C SER A 197 -22.48 -9.00 -2.92
N ASN A 198 -22.29 -8.26 -1.84
CA ASN A 198 -23.22 -8.15 -0.70
C ASN A 198 -24.49 -7.34 -1.02
N LEU A 199 -24.81 -7.16 -2.29
CA LEU A 199 -26.13 -6.69 -2.69
C LEU A 199 -27.13 -7.80 -2.39
N VAL A 200 -28.04 -7.57 -1.46
CA VAL A 200 -29.17 -8.45 -1.15
C VAL A 200 -29.98 -8.74 -2.42
N ILE A 201 -29.87 -7.87 -3.41
CA ILE A 201 -30.41 -8.00 -4.76
C ILE A 201 -29.31 -7.57 -5.73
N PRO A 202 -28.51 -8.50 -6.31
CA PRO A 202 -27.41 -8.17 -7.23
C PRO A 202 -27.87 -7.44 -8.50
N GLU A 203 -29.15 -7.62 -8.85
CA GLU A 203 -29.78 -7.04 -10.05
C GLU A 203 -30.46 -5.68 -9.77
N PHE A 204 -30.34 -5.13 -8.54
CA PHE A 204 -30.94 -3.84 -8.22
C PHE A 204 -30.18 -2.72 -8.89
N ASP A 205 -30.80 -2.10 -9.88
CA ASP A 205 -30.35 -0.88 -10.53
C ASP A 205 -31.30 0.25 -10.15
N TYR A 206 -30.75 1.29 -9.50
CA TYR A 206 -31.51 2.44 -9.03
C TYR A 206 -32.25 3.17 -10.15
N THR A 207 -31.69 3.15 -11.37
CA THR A 207 -32.28 3.81 -12.53
C THR A 207 -33.47 3.02 -13.12
N HIS A 208 -33.54 1.73 -12.88
CA HIS A 208 -34.58 0.84 -13.42
C HIS A 208 -35.64 0.42 -12.38
N HIS A 209 -35.32 0.51 -11.08
CA HIS A 209 -36.19 -0.02 -10.02
C HIS A 209 -36.79 1.06 -9.11
N VAL A 210 -36.41 2.33 -9.26
CA VAL A 210 -37.02 3.47 -8.54
C VAL A 210 -37.52 4.45 -9.58
N GLY A 211 -38.82 4.29 -9.90
CA GLY A 211 -39.57 5.20 -10.74
C GLY A 211 -40.28 6.29 -9.95
#